data_1a497606d913db7004859990e940c631
#
_entry.id   1a497606d913db7004859990e940c631
#
_cell.length_a   1.000
_cell.length_b   1.000
_cell.length_c   1.000
_cell.angle_alpha   90.00
_cell.angle_beta   90.00
_cell.angle_gamma   90.00
#
_symmetry.space_group_name_H-M   'P 1'
#
loop_
_entity.id
_entity.type
_entity.pdbx_description
1 polymer ?
#
loop_
_entity_poly.entity_id
_entity_poly.type
_entity_poly.pdbx_seq_one_letter_code
_entity_poly.pdbx_strand_id
1 'polypeptide(L)'
;LRVFVCEYVTGGGLLREPLPPGLAREGDLMLAALVKDLAVLPGIEIVLSRDARLPLGTHPNWFCIDTENRQAESPLPLRERARVRGSQTPRASRTANTTSDTPSPCPSPTRGEGTRFEGLASTRRGIGFSLLHPTDDAWEAWRDLIRAADAVWPIAPETGGALARLTDLILAENRILLGCRPDAVRLAASKLATVRHLQARGVPVVPTVPLGEVAALATPGPFVVKPDDGAGAAETRLFRDRDGLDRWAARRGADGWIVQPFIDGSADSLSLLCQDGAAWLLSCNAQRVEIRRDAFVYLGGIAGGREARRALYEPIADAVAAAMPGLWGYAGVDLIDRPGGPAVLEVNPRLTTSYVALGRALGANPAGLILRLVADKLAVICHDLAIKPEAVDLEPLDA
;
A
#
# COMPACT_ATOMS: atom_id res chain seq x y z
N LEU A 1 -16.37 1.27 12.39
CA LEU A 1 -15.41 0.33 11.81
C LEU A 1 -14.07 0.51 12.51
N ARG A 2 -13.54 -0.56 13.10
CA ARG A 2 -12.23 -0.57 13.74
C ARG A 2 -11.17 -0.98 12.73
N VAL A 3 -10.25 -0.07 12.41
CA VAL A 3 -9.19 -0.27 11.41
C VAL A 3 -7.84 -0.37 12.12
N PHE A 4 -7.18 -1.52 11.98
CA PHE A 4 -5.78 -1.65 12.35
C PHE A 4 -4.90 -1.23 11.17
N VAL A 5 -4.11 -0.17 11.34
CA VAL A 5 -3.10 0.25 10.36
C VAL A 5 -1.77 -0.34 10.79
N CYS A 6 -1.28 -1.31 10.02
CA CYS A 6 -0.03 -2.02 10.27
C CYS A 6 1.06 -1.47 9.35
N GLU A 7 1.80 -0.47 9.81
CA GLU A 7 3.03 -0.05 9.14
C GLU A 7 4.18 -0.92 9.66
N TYR A 8 4.87 -1.60 8.73
CA TYR A 8 5.83 -2.67 9.06
C TYR A 8 7.08 -2.14 9.77
N VAL A 9 7.69 -1.09 9.23
CA VAL A 9 9.00 -0.62 9.69
C VAL A 9 8.89 0.00 11.08
N THR A 10 7.97 0.94 11.26
CA THR A 10 7.79 1.67 12.52
C THR A 10 6.85 0.98 13.49
N GLY A 11 6.11 -0.02 13.01
CA GLY A 11 5.16 -0.81 13.78
C GLY A 11 5.74 -2.07 14.42
N GLY A 12 7.05 -2.32 14.28
CA GLY A 12 7.72 -3.42 14.96
C GLY A 12 8.26 -4.54 14.07
N GLY A 13 8.17 -4.45 12.73
CA GLY A 13 8.68 -5.49 11.83
C GLY A 13 10.19 -5.70 11.91
N LEU A 14 10.93 -4.71 12.42
CA LEU A 14 12.38 -4.73 12.58
C LEU A 14 12.82 -4.69 14.05
N LEU A 15 12.01 -5.24 14.98
CA LEU A 15 12.32 -5.20 16.43
C LEU A 15 13.69 -5.78 16.79
N ARG A 16 14.14 -6.81 16.05
CA ARG A 16 15.41 -7.52 16.28
C ARG A 16 16.53 -7.08 15.33
N GLU A 17 16.27 -6.09 14.50
CA GLU A 17 17.18 -5.58 13.48
C GLU A 17 17.45 -4.09 13.72
N PRO A 18 18.55 -3.54 13.17
CA PRO A 18 18.73 -2.11 13.11
C PRO A 18 17.56 -1.45 12.39
N LEU A 19 17.09 -0.32 12.90
CA LEU A 19 16.03 0.47 12.29
C LEU A 19 16.66 1.55 11.40
N PRO A 20 16.65 1.41 10.06
CA PRO A 20 17.22 2.41 9.17
C PRO A 20 16.44 3.73 9.25
N PRO A 21 17.09 4.87 9.57
CA PRO A 21 16.38 6.14 9.79
C PRO A 21 15.56 6.61 8.58
N GLY A 22 16.07 6.42 7.37
CA GLY A 22 15.37 6.76 6.14
C GLY A 22 14.04 5.97 5.95
N LEU A 23 14.10 4.64 6.12
CA LEU A 23 12.91 3.79 6.02
C LEU A 23 11.90 4.08 7.13
N ALA A 24 12.37 4.33 8.36
CA ALA A 24 11.49 4.69 9.47
C ALA A 24 10.77 6.01 9.20
N ARG A 25 11.48 7.00 8.64
CA ARG A 25 10.89 8.28 8.25
C ARG A 25 9.85 8.13 7.13
N GLU A 26 10.14 7.35 6.08
CA GLU A 26 9.18 7.06 5.02
C GLU A 26 7.91 6.38 5.56
N GLY A 27 8.08 5.36 6.41
CA GLY A 27 6.99 4.67 7.06
C GLY A 27 6.13 5.62 7.89
N ASP A 28 6.76 6.47 8.69
CA ASP A 28 6.07 7.47 9.52
C ASP A 28 5.28 8.50 8.68
N LEU A 29 5.83 8.96 7.56
CA LEU A 29 5.14 9.89 6.67
C LEU A 29 3.89 9.27 6.06
N MET A 30 3.99 8.05 5.53
CA MET A 30 2.84 7.33 4.97
C MET A 30 1.80 7.02 6.05
N LEU A 31 2.23 6.55 7.21
CA LEU A 31 1.36 6.24 8.34
C LEU A 31 0.62 7.51 8.81
N ALA A 32 1.33 8.61 9.00
CA ALA A 32 0.74 9.88 9.44
C ALA A 32 -0.29 10.43 8.44
N ALA A 33 0.00 10.35 7.13
CA ALA A 33 -0.94 10.76 6.09
C ALA A 33 -2.21 9.90 6.12
N LEU A 34 -2.07 8.58 6.18
CA LEU A 34 -3.21 7.66 6.23
C LEU A 34 -4.04 7.84 7.51
N VAL A 35 -3.39 7.97 8.67
CA VAL A 35 -4.08 8.21 9.95
C VAL A 35 -4.86 9.52 9.92
N LYS A 36 -4.27 10.58 9.36
CA LYS A 36 -4.94 11.88 9.17
C LYS A 36 -6.20 11.71 8.31
N ASP A 37 -6.11 11.01 7.21
CA ASP A 37 -7.24 10.78 6.29
C ASP A 37 -8.34 9.93 6.95
N LEU A 38 -7.99 8.89 7.70
CA LEU A 38 -8.94 8.04 8.41
C LEU A 38 -9.63 8.76 9.58
N ALA A 39 -8.88 9.60 10.32
CA ALA A 39 -9.38 10.24 11.53
C ALA A 39 -10.49 11.27 11.30
N VAL A 40 -10.64 11.78 10.07
CA VAL A 40 -11.74 12.70 9.70
C VAL A 40 -12.99 11.95 9.23
N LEU A 41 -12.91 10.65 9.00
CA LEU A 41 -14.03 9.84 8.56
C LEU A 41 -14.91 9.43 9.75
N PRO A 42 -16.25 9.58 9.64
CA PRO A 42 -17.14 9.26 10.75
C PRO A 42 -17.19 7.75 11.00
N GLY A 43 -17.21 7.36 12.27
CA GLY A 43 -17.37 5.97 12.69
C GLY A 43 -16.12 5.10 12.48
N ILE A 44 -14.96 5.69 12.25
CA ILE A 44 -13.68 4.98 12.19
C ILE A 44 -12.97 5.07 13.54
N GLU A 45 -12.62 3.92 14.10
CA GLU A 45 -11.69 3.74 15.21
C GLU A 45 -10.36 3.24 14.66
N ILE A 46 -9.25 3.90 14.98
CA ILE A 46 -7.93 3.58 14.45
C ILE A 46 -7.11 2.90 15.54
N VAL A 47 -6.47 1.80 15.20
CA VAL A 47 -5.50 1.10 16.04
C VAL A 47 -4.17 0.99 15.30
N LEU A 48 -3.07 1.23 16.00
CA LEU A 48 -1.70 1.21 15.46
C LEU A 48 -0.81 0.33 16.32
N SER A 49 0.21 -0.27 15.73
CA SER A 49 1.39 -0.75 16.47
C SER A 49 2.55 0.23 16.32
N ARG A 50 3.40 0.30 17.33
CA ARG A 50 4.56 1.20 17.32
C ARG A 50 5.77 0.53 17.95
N ASP A 51 6.91 0.58 17.30
CA ASP A 51 8.20 0.16 17.86
C ASP A 51 8.57 1.09 19.01
N ALA A 52 8.78 0.54 20.20
CA ALA A 52 9.08 1.31 21.40
C ALA A 52 10.44 2.06 21.35
N ARG A 53 11.31 1.73 20.40
CA ARG A 53 12.55 2.46 20.14
C ARG A 53 12.30 3.81 19.47
N LEU A 54 11.13 3.99 18.85
CA LEU A 54 10.75 5.24 18.18
C LEU A 54 9.97 6.14 19.15
N PRO A 55 10.20 7.45 19.13
CA PRO A 55 9.46 8.36 19.99
C PRO A 55 7.97 8.35 19.65
N LEU A 56 7.14 8.37 20.68
CA LEU A 56 5.72 8.64 20.55
C LEU A 56 5.57 10.15 20.28
N GLY A 57 5.17 10.50 19.06
CA GLY A 57 4.72 11.86 18.78
C GLY A 57 5.79 12.87 18.35
N THR A 58 6.85 12.46 17.68
CA THR A 58 7.79 13.41 17.02
C THR A 58 7.23 14.03 15.74
N HIS A 59 6.13 13.52 15.21
CA HIS A 59 5.45 14.17 14.09
C HIS A 59 4.38 15.13 14.61
N PRO A 60 4.50 16.45 14.35
CA PRO A 60 3.49 17.45 14.76
C PRO A 60 2.08 17.10 14.26
N ASN A 61 1.99 16.35 13.16
CA ASN A 61 0.73 15.94 12.53
C ASN A 61 -0.05 14.83 13.25
N TRP A 62 0.54 14.10 14.22
CA TRP A 62 -0.18 13.07 14.98
C TRP A 62 -1.19 13.67 15.97
N PHE A 63 -0.99 14.93 16.39
CA PHE A 63 -1.80 15.62 17.38
C PHE A 63 -2.53 16.88 16.87
N CYS A 64 -2.19 17.38 15.68
CA CYS A 64 -2.81 18.56 15.07
C CYS A 64 -3.73 18.19 13.92
N ILE A 65 -4.88 17.61 14.23
CA ILE A 65 -6.01 17.61 13.30
C ILE A 65 -6.81 18.85 13.65
N ASP A 66 -6.63 19.92 12.87
CA ASP A 66 -7.42 21.13 12.97
C ASP A 66 -8.90 20.79 12.79
N THR A 67 -9.70 21.20 13.78
CA THR A 67 -11.14 20.96 13.83
C THR A 67 -11.94 21.92 12.94
N GLU A 68 -11.29 22.77 12.15
CA GLU A 68 -11.97 23.82 11.40
C GLU A 68 -12.55 23.40 10.04
N ASN A 69 -12.25 22.22 9.52
CA ASN A 69 -12.79 21.80 8.22
C ASN A 69 -13.93 20.78 8.34
N ARG A 70 -14.95 21.09 9.15
CA ARG A 70 -16.16 20.25 9.33
C ARG A 70 -17.28 20.50 8.30
N GLN A 71 -17.02 21.18 7.19
CA GLN A 71 -18.04 21.45 6.16
C GLN A 71 -17.59 20.94 4.78
N ALA A 72 -17.49 19.65 4.61
CA ALA A 72 -17.55 19.02 3.30
C ALA A 72 -18.16 17.63 3.45
N GLU A 73 -19.40 17.52 3.00
CA GLU A 73 -20.17 16.36 2.56
C GLU A 73 -20.07 15.05 3.38
N SER A 74 -21.18 14.74 4.05
CA SER A 74 -21.44 13.46 4.74
C SER A 74 -21.44 12.29 3.77
N PRO A 75 -20.60 11.26 3.96
CA PRO A 75 -20.84 9.96 3.34
C PRO A 75 -22.05 9.29 4.00
N LEU A 76 -22.94 8.73 3.19
CA LEU A 76 -24.12 7.99 3.64
C LEU A 76 -23.73 6.79 4.53
N PRO A 77 -24.50 6.48 5.59
CA PRO A 77 -24.17 5.43 6.54
C PRO A 77 -24.24 4.03 5.93
N LEU A 78 -23.19 3.25 6.15
CA LEU A 78 -22.99 1.86 5.70
C LEU A 78 -24.05 0.85 6.20
N ARG A 79 -25.05 1.26 7.01
CA ARG A 79 -25.98 0.33 7.67
C ARG A 79 -27.39 0.19 7.08
N GLU A 80 -27.81 1.03 6.14
CA GLU A 80 -29.25 1.01 5.73
C GLU A 80 -29.57 0.24 4.45
N ARG A 81 -28.63 -0.23 3.67
CA ARG A 81 -28.91 -0.91 2.39
C ARG A 81 -28.93 -2.44 2.39
N ALA A 82 -28.71 -3.10 3.52
CA ALA A 82 -28.81 -4.56 3.63
C ALA A 82 -30.24 -5.09 3.90
N ARG A 83 -31.27 -4.24 3.90
CA ARG A 83 -32.65 -4.62 4.27
C ARG A 83 -33.72 -4.27 3.25
N VAL A 84 -33.49 -4.40 1.97
CA VAL A 84 -34.61 -4.40 0.99
C VAL A 84 -34.34 -5.42 -0.10
N ARG A 85 -34.77 -6.66 0.14
CA ARG A 85 -35.41 -7.59 -0.82
C ARG A 85 -35.75 -8.88 -0.10
N GLY A 86 -36.95 -8.90 0.44
CA GLY A 86 -37.67 -10.12 0.82
C GLY A 86 -39.09 -9.98 0.33
N SER A 87 -39.42 -10.71 -0.73
CA SER A 87 -40.70 -10.78 -1.40
C SER A 87 -41.82 -11.18 -0.45
N GLN A 88 -42.97 -10.53 -0.64
CA GLN A 88 -44.28 -10.95 -0.12
C GLN A 88 -44.72 -12.24 -0.78
N THR A 89 -45.19 -13.20 0.02
CA THR A 89 -46.31 -14.10 -0.33
C THR A 89 -47.03 -14.56 0.94
N PRO A 90 -48.32 -14.99 0.85
CA PRO A 90 -49.32 -14.67 1.87
C PRO A 90 -49.67 -15.81 2.84
N ARG A 91 -50.32 -15.36 3.93
CA ARG A 91 -51.14 -16.04 4.93
C ARG A 91 -51.70 -17.43 4.59
N ALA A 92 -51.50 -18.38 5.50
CA ALA A 92 -52.51 -19.34 5.91
C ALA A 92 -52.38 -19.65 7.40
N SER A 93 -53.53 -19.58 8.07
CA SER A 93 -53.79 -19.80 9.49
C SER A 93 -53.78 -21.30 9.86
N ARG A 94 -53.33 -21.66 11.05
CA ARG A 94 -54.11 -22.46 12.02
C ARG A 94 -53.30 -22.91 13.26
N THR A 95 -53.84 -22.51 14.42
CA THR A 95 -54.09 -23.21 15.71
C THR A 95 -53.04 -24.10 16.33
N ALA A 96 -52.64 -23.64 17.54
CA ALA A 96 -52.41 -24.26 18.85
C ALA A 96 -52.09 -25.77 18.96
N ASN A 97 -51.04 -26.11 19.67
CA ASN A 97 -51.12 -26.78 20.97
C ASN A 97 -49.81 -26.81 21.73
N THR A 98 -49.95 -26.64 23.03
CA THR A 98 -49.02 -26.71 24.17
C THR A 98 -48.31 -28.05 24.27
N THR A 99 -47.02 -28.05 24.61
CA THR A 99 -46.44 -28.86 25.71
C THR A 99 -45.05 -28.33 26.10
N SER A 100 -44.87 -28.22 27.41
CA SER A 100 -43.67 -27.86 28.13
C SER A 100 -42.60 -28.93 28.01
N ASP A 101 -41.37 -28.56 27.70
CA ASP A 101 -40.18 -29.27 28.19
C ASP A 101 -39.01 -28.30 28.27
N THR A 102 -38.51 -28.13 29.48
CA THR A 102 -37.33 -27.38 29.84
C THR A 102 -36.08 -28.25 29.61
N PRO A 103 -35.09 -27.80 28.84
CA PRO A 103 -33.77 -28.42 28.88
C PRO A 103 -32.87 -27.69 29.90
N SER A 104 -32.14 -28.51 30.65
CA SER A 104 -31.11 -28.18 31.63
C SER A 104 -30.04 -27.22 31.10
N PRO A 105 -29.38 -26.44 31.97
CA PRO A 105 -28.38 -25.48 31.56
C PRO A 105 -27.07 -26.15 31.12
N CYS A 106 -26.59 -25.77 29.96
CA CYS A 106 -25.24 -26.04 29.49
C CYS A 106 -24.18 -25.42 30.41
N PRO A 107 -23.05 -26.10 30.67
CA PRO A 107 -21.98 -25.56 31.49
C PRO A 107 -21.31 -24.36 30.80
N SER A 108 -21.09 -23.31 31.60
CA SER A 108 -20.31 -22.13 31.20
C SER A 108 -18.88 -22.52 30.80
N PRO A 109 -18.34 -21.94 29.72
CA PRO A 109 -16.92 -22.13 29.41
C PRO A 109 -16.07 -21.46 30.51
N THR A 110 -15.16 -22.23 31.06
CA THR A 110 -14.10 -21.78 31.96
C THR A 110 -13.33 -20.64 31.30
N ARG A 111 -13.25 -19.50 31.98
CA ARG A 111 -12.37 -18.38 31.67
C ARG A 111 -10.94 -18.90 31.56
N GLY A 112 -10.44 -19.01 30.31
CA GLY A 112 -8.99 -19.05 30.06
C GLY A 112 -8.40 -17.69 30.44
N GLU A 113 -7.32 -17.72 31.19
CA GLU A 113 -6.52 -16.56 31.57
C GLU A 113 -5.99 -15.91 30.28
N GLY A 114 -6.71 -14.91 29.81
CA GLY A 114 -6.26 -14.04 28.72
C GLY A 114 -5.14 -13.17 29.23
N THR A 115 -4.00 -13.22 28.57
CA THR A 115 -2.90 -12.28 28.73
C THR A 115 -3.47 -10.86 28.73
N ARG A 116 -3.36 -10.18 29.86
CA ARG A 116 -3.76 -8.77 30.00
C ARG A 116 -2.83 -7.94 29.13
N PHE A 117 -3.36 -7.35 28.07
CA PHE A 117 -2.71 -6.23 27.39
C PHE A 117 -2.70 -5.04 28.36
N GLU A 118 -1.61 -4.87 29.11
CA GLU A 118 -1.34 -3.63 29.82
C GLU A 118 -0.87 -2.59 28.77
N GLY A 119 -1.73 -1.60 28.51
CA GLY A 119 -1.31 -0.37 27.88
C GLY A 119 -1.80 -0.06 26.45
N LEU A 120 -3.11 -0.08 26.20
CA LEU A 120 -3.67 0.76 25.13
C LEU A 120 -3.72 2.20 25.64
N ALA A 121 -2.72 3.02 25.29
CA ALA A 121 -2.79 4.46 25.50
C ALA A 121 -3.83 5.03 24.54
N SER A 122 -5.00 5.43 25.05
CA SER A 122 -6.05 6.07 24.24
C SER A 122 -5.81 7.57 24.20
N THR A 123 -5.70 8.12 22.98
CA THR A 123 -5.79 9.57 22.80
C THR A 123 -7.25 10.01 22.76
N ARG A 124 -7.55 11.29 23.05
CA ARG A 124 -8.90 11.89 23.07
C ARG A 124 -9.71 11.76 21.78
N ARG A 125 -9.20 11.08 20.71
CA ARG A 125 -9.78 11.03 19.35
C ARG A 125 -10.02 9.62 18.78
N GLY A 126 -10.06 8.58 19.61
CA GLY A 126 -10.34 7.22 19.12
C GLY A 126 -9.16 6.56 18.38
N ILE A 127 -7.92 7.00 18.64
CA ILE A 127 -6.70 6.36 18.14
C ILE A 127 -6.06 5.60 19.30
N GLY A 128 -5.94 4.27 19.15
CA GLY A 128 -5.26 3.38 20.08
C GLY A 128 -3.87 2.99 19.59
N PHE A 129 -2.91 2.88 20.52
CA PHE A 129 -1.54 2.45 20.23
C PHE A 129 -1.19 1.20 21.01
N SER A 130 -0.55 0.23 20.35
CA SER A 130 0.14 -0.89 20.97
C SER A 130 1.64 -0.71 20.80
N LEU A 131 2.37 -0.55 21.93
CA LEU A 131 3.82 -0.45 21.90
C LEU A 131 4.43 -1.85 21.86
N LEU A 132 5.36 -2.06 20.95
CA LEU A 132 6.11 -3.30 20.80
C LEU A 132 7.57 -3.08 21.19
N HIS A 133 8.05 -3.90 22.09
CA HIS A 133 9.44 -3.86 22.59
C HIS A 133 10.32 -4.87 21.83
N PRO A 134 11.66 -4.71 21.84
CA PRO A 134 12.58 -5.63 21.14
C PRO A 134 12.48 -7.10 21.61
N THR A 135 11.90 -7.36 22.77
CA THR A 135 11.66 -8.70 23.31
C THR A 135 10.39 -9.34 22.81
N ASP A 136 9.49 -8.58 22.19
CA ASP A 136 8.18 -9.05 21.74
C ASP A 136 8.31 -9.81 20.40
N ASP A 137 7.30 -10.62 20.11
CA ASP A 137 7.07 -11.16 18.78
C ASP A 137 6.05 -10.27 18.05
N ALA A 138 6.55 -9.49 17.09
CA ALA A 138 5.71 -8.58 16.33
C ALA A 138 4.57 -9.31 15.59
N TRP A 139 4.83 -10.52 15.07
CA TRP A 139 3.83 -11.27 14.31
C TRP A 139 2.70 -11.82 15.19
N GLU A 140 3.01 -12.23 16.41
CA GLU A 140 1.99 -12.61 17.40
C GLU A 140 1.17 -11.39 17.84
N ALA A 141 1.84 -10.28 18.19
CA ALA A 141 1.17 -9.05 18.57
C ALA A 141 0.27 -8.51 17.45
N TRP A 142 0.74 -8.53 16.20
CA TRP A 142 -0.08 -8.11 15.06
C TRP A 142 -1.26 -9.05 14.83
N ARG A 143 -1.09 -10.36 15.02
CA ARG A 143 -2.19 -11.32 14.91
C ARG A 143 -3.32 -10.97 15.86
N ASP A 144 -2.99 -10.61 17.10
CA ASP A 144 -4.00 -10.25 18.10
C ASP A 144 -4.67 -8.92 17.76
N LEU A 145 -3.91 -7.93 17.28
CA LEU A 145 -4.47 -6.66 16.78
C LEU A 145 -5.36 -6.86 15.56
N ILE A 146 -4.96 -7.73 14.63
CA ILE A 146 -5.76 -8.13 13.46
C ILE A 146 -7.08 -8.76 13.90
N ARG A 147 -7.04 -9.72 14.84
CA ARG A 147 -8.26 -10.36 15.39
C ARG A 147 -9.22 -9.37 16.04
N ALA A 148 -8.67 -8.35 16.69
CA ALA A 148 -9.46 -7.32 17.36
C ALA A 148 -10.01 -6.23 16.42
N ALA A 149 -9.58 -6.18 15.16
CA ALA A 149 -10.01 -5.21 14.16
C ALA A 149 -11.13 -5.77 13.26
N ASP A 150 -11.90 -4.88 12.61
CA ASP A 150 -12.84 -5.24 11.54
C ASP A 150 -12.11 -5.30 10.19
N ALA A 151 -11.18 -4.35 9.98
CA ALA A 151 -10.38 -4.22 8.76
C ALA A 151 -8.93 -3.90 9.09
N VAL A 152 -8.03 -4.27 8.19
CA VAL A 152 -6.59 -4.04 8.36
C VAL A 152 -6.01 -3.39 7.12
N TRP A 153 -5.22 -2.33 7.34
CA TRP A 153 -4.50 -1.63 6.28
C TRP A 153 -3.00 -1.88 6.42
N PRO A 154 -2.42 -2.77 5.60
CA PRO A 154 -1.00 -3.04 5.64
C PRO A 154 -0.20 -1.98 4.87
N ILE A 155 0.87 -1.48 5.48
CA ILE A 155 1.92 -0.69 4.85
C ILE A 155 3.23 -1.43 5.14
N ALA A 156 3.73 -2.18 4.18
CA ALA A 156 4.93 -2.99 4.35
C ALA A 156 5.69 -3.08 3.02
N PRO A 157 7.02 -3.24 3.05
CA PRO A 157 7.77 -3.51 1.83
C PRO A 157 7.44 -4.91 1.29
N GLU A 158 7.62 -5.09 0.00
CA GLU A 158 7.52 -6.39 -0.67
C GLU A 158 8.71 -7.27 -0.30
N THR A 159 9.84 -6.64 0.01
CA THR A 159 11.14 -7.27 0.32
C THR A 159 11.01 -8.31 1.43
N GLY A 160 11.66 -9.45 1.22
CA GLY A 160 11.62 -10.57 2.16
C GLY A 160 10.23 -11.17 2.35
N GLY A 161 9.28 -10.84 1.47
CA GLY A 161 7.90 -11.32 1.54
C GLY A 161 7.09 -10.74 2.71
N ALA A 162 7.52 -9.63 3.32
CA ALA A 162 6.87 -9.05 4.51
C ALA A 162 5.41 -8.69 4.23
N LEU A 163 5.14 -7.94 3.15
CA LEU A 163 3.77 -7.58 2.76
C LEU A 163 2.92 -8.81 2.42
N ALA A 164 3.47 -9.79 1.70
CA ALA A 164 2.76 -11.02 1.35
C ALA A 164 2.35 -11.81 2.61
N ARG A 165 3.28 -12.00 3.55
CA ARG A 165 3.00 -12.66 4.83
C ARG A 165 1.93 -11.92 5.63
N LEU A 166 1.97 -10.59 5.64
CA LEU A 166 0.99 -9.78 6.37
C LEU A 166 -0.40 -9.89 5.73
N THR A 167 -0.50 -9.82 4.40
CA THR A 167 -1.78 -9.99 3.69
C THR A 167 -2.36 -11.39 3.87
N ASP A 168 -1.53 -12.43 3.84
CA ASP A 168 -1.96 -13.81 4.13
C ASP A 168 -2.50 -13.93 5.56
N LEU A 169 -1.81 -13.33 6.56
CA LEU A 169 -2.23 -13.35 7.95
C LEU A 169 -3.60 -12.67 8.13
N ILE A 170 -3.81 -11.50 7.51
CA ILE A 170 -5.08 -10.76 7.57
C ILE A 170 -6.23 -11.63 7.06
N LEU A 171 -6.03 -12.27 5.90
CA LEU A 171 -7.05 -13.13 5.29
C LEU A 171 -7.30 -14.41 6.11
N ALA A 172 -6.23 -15.01 6.68
CA ALA A 172 -6.35 -16.18 7.54
C ALA A 172 -7.16 -15.91 8.82
N GLU A 173 -7.11 -14.68 9.34
CA GLU A 173 -7.92 -14.25 10.48
C GLU A 173 -9.32 -13.74 10.06
N ASN A 174 -9.72 -13.92 8.80
CA ASN A 174 -11.02 -13.50 8.23
C ASN A 174 -11.34 -12.02 8.45
N ARG A 175 -10.34 -11.15 8.26
CA ARG A 175 -10.51 -9.69 8.35
C ARG A 175 -10.51 -9.05 6.97
N ILE A 176 -11.15 -7.88 6.89
CA ILE A 176 -11.16 -7.11 5.64
C ILE A 176 -9.74 -6.61 5.38
N LEU A 177 -9.16 -7.01 4.25
CA LEU A 177 -7.87 -6.52 3.78
C LEU A 177 -8.10 -5.22 3.01
N LEU A 178 -7.60 -4.10 3.53
CA LEU A 178 -7.60 -2.80 2.85
C LEU A 178 -6.28 -2.62 2.05
N GLY A 179 -6.08 -3.47 1.06
CA GLY A 179 -4.88 -3.51 0.25
C GLY A 179 -4.94 -4.56 -0.85
N CYS A 180 -3.89 -4.65 -1.64
CA CYS A 180 -3.79 -5.59 -2.75
C CYS A 180 -3.79 -7.05 -2.27
N ARG A 181 -4.30 -7.94 -3.10
CA ARG A 181 -4.39 -9.39 -2.80
C ARG A 181 -3.00 -10.03 -2.79
N PRO A 182 -2.83 -11.12 -2.03
CA PRO A 182 -1.52 -11.76 -1.88
C PRO A 182 -0.87 -12.23 -3.19
N ASP A 183 -1.66 -12.59 -4.21
CA ASP A 183 -1.16 -12.99 -5.52
C ASP A 183 -0.50 -11.83 -6.27
N ALA A 184 -1.14 -10.65 -6.29
CA ALA A 184 -0.56 -9.45 -6.87
C ALA A 184 0.67 -8.98 -6.06
N VAL A 185 0.62 -9.08 -4.73
CA VAL A 185 1.75 -8.74 -3.85
C VAL A 185 2.95 -9.64 -4.13
N ARG A 186 2.75 -10.96 -4.23
CA ARG A 186 3.83 -11.91 -4.54
C ARG A 186 4.42 -11.70 -5.93
N LEU A 187 3.58 -11.38 -6.91
CA LEU A 187 4.07 -11.06 -8.26
C LEU A 187 4.93 -9.80 -8.25
N ALA A 188 4.44 -8.73 -7.58
CA ALA A 188 5.14 -7.45 -7.50
C ALA A 188 6.45 -7.51 -6.70
N ALA A 189 6.62 -8.49 -5.80
CA ALA A 189 7.83 -8.67 -5.02
C ALA A 189 9.07 -8.99 -5.88
N SER A 190 8.92 -9.55 -7.09
CA SER A 190 10.00 -9.72 -8.06
C SER A 190 9.81 -8.76 -9.24
N LYS A 191 10.76 -7.84 -9.42
CA LYS A 191 10.75 -6.91 -10.55
C LYS A 191 10.84 -7.64 -11.90
N LEU A 192 11.65 -8.70 -11.94
CA LEU A 192 11.79 -9.54 -13.13
C LEU A 192 10.48 -10.25 -13.47
N ALA A 193 9.84 -10.88 -12.47
CA ALA A 193 8.57 -11.58 -12.67
C ALA A 193 7.48 -10.59 -13.11
N THR A 194 7.40 -9.42 -12.48
CA THR A 194 6.45 -8.35 -12.83
C THR A 194 6.64 -7.88 -14.26
N VAL A 195 7.88 -7.56 -14.66
CA VAL A 195 8.16 -7.09 -16.02
C VAL A 195 7.82 -8.17 -17.05
N ARG A 196 8.22 -9.41 -16.83
CA ARG A 196 7.88 -10.54 -17.73
C ARG A 196 6.37 -10.75 -17.85
N HIS A 197 5.66 -10.67 -16.73
CA HIS A 197 4.20 -10.82 -16.68
C HIS A 197 3.48 -9.72 -17.44
N LEU A 198 3.89 -8.46 -17.26
CA LEU A 198 3.34 -7.30 -17.93
C LEU A 198 3.67 -7.32 -19.44
N GLN A 199 4.91 -7.62 -19.80
CA GLN A 199 5.35 -7.74 -21.18
C GLN A 199 4.57 -8.78 -21.97
N ALA A 200 4.33 -9.96 -21.36
CA ALA A 200 3.54 -11.02 -21.98
C ALA A 200 2.07 -10.61 -22.27
N ARG A 201 1.61 -9.52 -21.65
CA ARG A 201 0.26 -8.94 -21.82
C ARG A 201 0.26 -7.65 -22.64
N GLY A 202 1.40 -7.32 -23.28
CA GLY A 202 1.53 -6.16 -24.15
C GLY A 202 1.69 -4.83 -23.43
N VAL A 203 1.89 -4.81 -22.11
CA VAL A 203 2.19 -3.58 -21.37
C VAL A 203 3.62 -3.13 -21.70
N PRO A 204 3.84 -1.86 -22.09
CA PRO A 204 5.18 -1.34 -22.30
C PRO A 204 5.99 -1.36 -21.00
N VAL A 205 7.12 -2.05 -20.99
CA VAL A 205 8.01 -2.20 -19.83
C VAL A 205 9.44 -1.86 -20.19
N VAL A 206 10.26 -1.53 -19.21
CA VAL A 206 11.71 -1.45 -19.37
C VAL A 206 12.28 -2.87 -19.49
N PRO A 207 13.03 -3.20 -20.56
CA PRO A 207 13.64 -4.51 -20.71
C PRO A 207 14.45 -4.88 -19.47
N THR A 208 14.17 -6.05 -18.92
CA THR A 208 14.77 -6.50 -17.66
C THR A 208 15.21 -7.95 -17.77
N VAL A 209 16.44 -8.22 -17.39
CA VAL A 209 17.00 -9.57 -17.38
C VAL A 209 17.72 -9.85 -16.06
N PRO A 210 17.90 -11.13 -15.66
CA PRO A 210 18.81 -11.47 -14.57
C PRO A 210 20.22 -10.97 -14.88
N LEU A 211 20.99 -10.59 -13.87
CA LEU A 211 22.37 -10.11 -14.07
C LEU A 211 23.24 -11.12 -14.85
N GLY A 212 23.07 -12.42 -14.63
CA GLY A 212 23.77 -13.46 -15.38
C GLY A 212 23.40 -13.53 -16.86
N GLU A 213 22.31 -12.92 -17.28
CA GLU A 213 21.79 -12.92 -18.65
C GLU A 213 21.95 -11.55 -19.35
N VAL A 214 22.79 -10.66 -18.83
CA VAL A 214 22.96 -9.28 -19.36
C VAL A 214 23.29 -9.24 -20.86
N ALA A 215 23.87 -10.29 -21.43
CA ALA A 215 24.13 -10.41 -22.87
C ALA A 215 22.83 -10.44 -23.71
N ALA A 216 21.70 -10.77 -23.11
CA ALA A 216 20.40 -10.73 -23.79
C ALA A 216 19.86 -9.30 -23.99
N LEU A 217 20.42 -8.30 -23.31
CA LEU A 217 20.08 -6.89 -23.57
C LEU A 217 20.78 -6.41 -24.85
N ALA A 218 20.00 -5.99 -25.84
CA ALA A 218 20.51 -5.47 -27.11
C ALA A 218 21.05 -4.02 -26.94
N THR A 219 21.96 -3.79 -25.99
CA THR A 219 22.57 -2.47 -25.75
C THR A 219 24.01 -2.63 -25.26
N PRO A 220 24.94 -1.75 -25.68
CA PRO A 220 26.29 -1.74 -25.15
C PRO A 220 26.36 -1.11 -23.72
N GLY A 221 25.28 -0.56 -23.21
CA GLY A 221 25.18 0.23 -21.97
C GLY A 221 24.76 1.67 -22.27
N PRO A 222 24.66 2.52 -21.24
CA PRO A 222 24.81 2.22 -19.80
C PRO A 222 23.76 1.25 -19.24
N PHE A 223 24.07 0.64 -18.10
CA PHE A 223 23.22 -0.33 -17.43
C PHE A 223 22.79 0.12 -16.04
N VAL A 224 21.58 -0.19 -15.65
CA VAL A 224 21.09 -0.05 -14.28
C VAL A 224 20.98 -1.45 -13.67
N VAL A 225 21.64 -1.63 -12.52
CA VAL A 225 21.59 -2.87 -11.74
C VAL A 225 20.90 -2.60 -10.43
N LYS A 226 19.98 -3.47 -10.05
CA LYS A 226 19.25 -3.37 -8.78
C LYS A 226 18.87 -4.76 -8.26
N PRO A 227 18.60 -4.92 -6.95
CA PRO A 227 18.04 -6.15 -6.44
C PRO A 227 16.70 -6.45 -7.10
N ASP A 228 16.43 -7.72 -7.41
CA ASP A 228 15.13 -8.17 -7.90
C ASP A 228 14.06 -8.00 -6.81
N ASP A 229 14.38 -8.42 -5.59
CA ASP A 229 13.58 -8.21 -4.38
C ASP A 229 14.12 -6.99 -3.61
N GLY A 230 13.58 -5.82 -3.88
CA GLY A 230 14.02 -4.58 -3.23
C GLY A 230 12.97 -3.48 -3.31
N ALA A 231 12.86 -2.66 -2.27
CA ALA A 231 12.00 -1.50 -2.22
C ALA A 231 12.83 -0.20 -2.34
N GLY A 232 12.26 0.79 -3.02
CA GLY A 232 12.92 2.08 -3.24
C GLY A 232 14.16 1.98 -4.15
N ALA A 233 15.02 3.00 -4.10
CA ALA A 233 16.26 3.05 -4.88
C ALA A 233 17.45 2.36 -4.20
N ALA A 234 17.21 1.60 -3.11
CA ALA A 234 18.26 0.94 -2.35
C ALA A 234 19.11 0.02 -3.24
N GLU A 235 20.42 0.16 -3.13
CA GLU A 235 21.41 -0.61 -3.89
C GLU A 235 21.29 -0.49 -5.44
N THR A 236 20.48 0.42 -5.97
CA THR A 236 20.38 0.69 -7.42
C THR A 236 21.63 1.43 -7.90
N ARG A 237 22.32 0.88 -8.91
CA ARG A 237 23.59 1.38 -9.43
C ARG A 237 23.59 1.53 -10.93
N LEU A 238 24.27 2.58 -11.40
CA LEU A 238 24.56 2.82 -12.81
C LEU A 238 25.95 2.24 -13.16
N PHE A 239 26.04 1.48 -14.22
CA PHE A 239 27.29 1.05 -14.86
C PHE A 239 27.35 1.63 -16.27
N ARG A 240 28.44 2.36 -16.56
CA ARG A 240 28.58 3.07 -17.84
C ARG A 240 28.91 2.15 -18.99
N ASP A 241 29.56 1.03 -18.70
CA ASP A 241 30.00 0.05 -19.67
C ASP A 241 29.89 -1.38 -19.11
N ARG A 242 30.04 -2.34 -20.01
CA ARG A 242 29.96 -3.76 -19.71
C ARG A 242 31.12 -4.24 -18.82
N ASP A 243 32.32 -3.74 -19.02
CA ASP A 243 33.49 -4.18 -18.26
C ASP A 243 33.39 -3.81 -16.77
N GLY A 244 32.86 -2.62 -16.48
CA GLY A 244 32.59 -2.18 -15.12
C GLY A 244 31.53 -3.05 -14.44
N LEU A 245 30.49 -3.40 -15.17
CA LEU A 245 29.43 -4.28 -14.71
C LEU A 245 29.97 -5.70 -14.41
N ASP A 246 30.72 -6.28 -15.35
CA ASP A 246 31.26 -7.64 -15.21
C ASP A 246 32.26 -7.73 -14.03
N ARG A 247 33.13 -6.74 -13.84
CA ARG A 247 34.02 -6.65 -12.66
C ARG A 247 33.24 -6.57 -11.35
N TRP A 248 32.14 -5.86 -11.32
CA TRP A 248 31.30 -5.74 -10.14
C TRP A 248 30.59 -7.08 -9.86
N ALA A 249 29.98 -7.68 -10.89
CA ALA A 249 29.27 -8.95 -10.81
C ALA A 249 30.18 -10.11 -10.33
N ALA A 250 31.42 -10.13 -10.82
CA ALA A 250 32.42 -11.14 -10.40
C ALA A 250 32.73 -11.10 -8.90
N ARG A 251 32.60 -9.91 -8.26
CA ARG A 251 32.86 -9.74 -6.81
C ARG A 251 31.62 -9.96 -5.95
N ARG A 252 30.45 -9.58 -6.46
CA ARG A 252 29.18 -9.56 -5.70
C ARG A 252 28.38 -10.83 -5.86
N GLY A 253 28.56 -11.56 -6.94
CA GLY A 253 27.67 -12.60 -7.40
C GLY A 253 26.54 -12.03 -8.27
N ALA A 254 25.89 -12.91 -9.03
CA ALA A 254 24.82 -12.50 -9.95
C ALA A 254 23.42 -12.79 -9.40
N ASP A 255 23.30 -13.66 -8.39
CA ASP A 255 22.02 -14.12 -7.88
C ASP A 255 21.25 -13.01 -7.15
N GLY A 256 19.95 -12.93 -7.44
CA GLY A 256 19.07 -11.92 -6.85
C GLY A 256 19.21 -10.51 -7.46
N TRP A 257 20.03 -10.34 -8.51
CA TRP A 257 20.22 -9.07 -9.19
C TRP A 257 19.62 -9.07 -10.59
N ILE A 258 19.03 -7.94 -10.97
CA ILE A 258 18.52 -7.69 -12.32
C ILE A 258 19.28 -6.54 -12.96
N VAL A 259 19.26 -6.56 -14.29
CA VAL A 259 19.88 -5.51 -15.14
C VAL A 259 18.83 -4.98 -16.10
N GLN A 260 18.86 -3.67 -16.25
CA GLN A 260 18.07 -2.91 -17.22
C GLN A 260 18.99 -2.00 -18.05
N PRO A 261 18.67 -1.66 -19.30
CA PRO A 261 19.33 -0.56 -19.97
C PRO A 261 19.03 0.72 -19.20
N PHE A 262 20.02 1.61 -19.09
CA PHE A 262 19.74 2.98 -18.67
C PHE A 262 18.97 3.69 -19.78
N ILE A 263 17.82 4.22 -19.44
CA ILE A 263 16.94 4.93 -20.38
C ILE A 263 16.92 6.39 -19.98
N ASP A 264 17.27 7.25 -20.94
CA ASP A 264 17.13 8.70 -20.79
C ASP A 264 15.64 9.07 -20.89
N GLY A 265 15.14 9.72 -19.84
CA GLY A 265 13.73 10.07 -19.70
C GLY A 265 13.42 10.64 -18.33
N SER A 266 12.17 11.02 -18.10
CA SER A 266 11.72 11.45 -16.78
C SER A 266 11.25 10.25 -15.95
N ALA A 267 11.69 10.20 -14.70
CA ALA A 267 11.19 9.27 -13.71
C ALA A 267 9.84 9.80 -13.20
N ASP A 268 8.78 9.05 -13.45
CA ASP A 268 7.42 9.43 -13.09
C ASP A 268 6.73 8.27 -12.37
N SER A 269 5.64 8.54 -11.66
CA SER A 269 4.83 7.49 -11.04
C SER A 269 3.34 7.78 -11.15
N LEU A 270 2.56 6.71 -11.07
CA LEU A 270 1.11 6.76 -11.10
C LEU A 270 0.57 6.34 -9.74
N SER A 271 -0.39 7.10 -9.22
CA SER A 271 -1.21 6.69 -8.08
C SER A 271 -2.53 6.17 -8.61
N LEU A 272 -2.85 4.90 -8.32
CA LEU A 272 -4.03 4.22 -8.85
C LEU A 272 -4.99 3.86 -7.72
N LEU A 273 -6.28 3.89 -8.03
CA LEU A 273 -7.32 3.20 -7.28
C LEU A 273 -7.77 2.00 -8.12
N CYS A 274 -7.59 0.78 -7.59
CA CYS A 274 -7.77 -0.46 -8.33
C CYS A 274 -8.88 -1.32 -7.72
N GLN A 275 -9.62 -2.02 -8.57
CA GLN A 275 -10.56 -3.06 -8.18
C GLN A 275 -10.84 -3.99 -9.36
N ASP A 276 -10.72 -5.31 -9.14
CA ASP A 276 -11.15 -6.38 -10.06
C ASP A 276 -10.62 -6.23 -11.51
N GLY A 277 -9.35 -5.83 -11.66
CA GLY A 277 -8.71 -5.65 -12.98
C GLY A 277 -9.00 -4.31 -13.66
N ALA A 278 -9.65 -3.38 -12.98
CA ALA A 278 -9.86 -2.00 -13.43
C ALA A 278 -9.06 -1.03 -12.54
N ALA A 279 -8.67 0.09 -13.11
CA ALA A 279 -8.01 1.16 -12.38
C ALA A 279 -8.67 2.52 -12.66
N TRP A 280 -8.61 3.39 -11.66
CA TRP A 280 -8.78 4.82 -11.84
C TRP A 280 -7.45 5.51 -11.54
N LEU A 281 -6.92 6.21 -12.54
CA LEU A 281 -5.70 6.99 -12.39
C LEU A 281 -5.98 8.22 -11.53
N LEU A 282 -5.61 8.14 -10.25
CA LEU A 282 -5.81 9.22 -9.30
C LEU A 282 -4.88 10.40 -9.61
N SER A 283 -3.59 10.14 -9.79
CA SER A 283 -2.59 11.20 -9.95
C SER A 283 -1.41 10.73 -10.79
N CYS A 284 -0.92 11.63 -11.66
CA CYS A 284 0.31 11.49 -12.42
C CYS A 284 1.41 12.29 -11.73
N ASN A 285 2.43 11.62 -11.18
CA ASN A 285 3.41 12.25 -10.31
C ASN A 285 4.78 12.35 -10.98
N ALA A 286 5.50 13.41 -10.70
CA ALA A 286 6.91 13.53 -11.04
C ALA A 286 7.77 13.02 -9.89
N GLN A 287 8.81 12.24 -10.18
CA GLN A 287 9.80 11.82 -9.21
C GLN A 287 11.10 12.61 -9.39
N ARG A 288 11.71 13.03 -8.27
CA ARG A 288 13.03 13.63 -8.25
C ARG A 288 14.04 12.56 -7.91
N VAL A 289 14.78 12.13 -8.92
CA VAL A 289 15.82 11.11 -8.78
C VAL A 289 17.12 11.69 -9.30
N GLU A 290 18.18 11.62 -8.50
CA GLU A 290 19.52 12.01 -8.90
C GLU A 290 20.46 10.81 -8.93
N ILE A 291 21.47 10.88 -9.79
CA ILE A 291 22.57 9.91 -9.79
C ILE A 291 23.77 10.55 -9.12
N ARG A 292 24.12 10.04 -7.94
CA ARG A 292 25.28 10.49 -7.14
C ARG A 292 26.28 9.35 -7.00
N ARG A 293 27.48 9.50 -7.54
CA ARG A 293 28.55 8.46 -7.49
C ARG A 293 28.04 7.10 -7.98
N ASP A 294 27.33 7.12 -9.11
CA ASP A 294 26.70 5.96 -9.77
C ASP A 294 25.62 5.25 -8.92
N ALA A 295 25.14 5.84 -7.83
CA ALA A 295 23.96 5.39 -7.08
C ALA A 295 22.76 6.30 -7.35
N PHE A 296 21.57 5.70 -7.44
CA PHE A 296 20.33 6.44 -7.57
C PHE A 296 19.86 6.89 -6.19
N VAL A 297 19.49 8.17 -6.08
CA VAL A 297 19.01 8.78 -4.83
C VAL A 297 17.64 9.40 -5.10
N TYR A 298 16.62 8.94 -4.39
CA TYR A 298 15.30 9.53 -4.43
C TYR A 298 15.26 10.77 -3.51
N LEU A 299 14.85 11.90 -4.05
CA LEU A 299 14.78 13.20 -3.37
C LEU A 299 13.36 13.70 -3.14
N GLY A 300 12.37 12.82 -3.29
CA GLY A 300 10.97 13.20 -3.21
C GLY A 300 10.31 13.33 -4.59
N GLY A 301 9.16 13.99 -4.64
CA GLY A 301 8.39 14.09 -5.88
C GLY A 301 7.36 15.21 -5.84
N ILE A 302 6.53 15.26 -6.87
CA ILE A 302 5.40 16.19 -6.98
C ILE A 302 4.17 15.37 -7.34
N ALA A 303 3.22 15.22 -6.42
CA ALA A 303 1.93 14.61 -6.70
C ALA A 303 1.17 15.52 -7.68
N GLY A 304 0.60 14.96 -8.75
CA GLY A 304 -0.03 15.74 -9.82
C GLY A 304 0.96 16.49 -10.73
N GLY A 305 2.28 16.33 -10.55
CA GLY A 305 3.30 17.07 -11.30
C GLY A 305 3.41 16.67 -12.78
N ARG A 306 2.69 15.63 -13.21
CA ARG A 306 2.66 15.12 -14.60
C ARG A 306 1.27 15.00 -15.20
N GLU A 307 0.30 15.75 -14.70
CA GLU A 307 -1.09 15.70 -15.20
C GLU A 307 -1.21 16.03 -16.68
N ALA A 308 -0.33 16.86 -17.23
CA ALA A 308 -0.26 17.12 -18.68
C ALA A 308 0.03 15.86 -19.51
N ARG A 309 0.52 14.78 -18.90
CA ARG A 309 0.82 13.50 -19.55
C ARG A 309 -0.28 12.44 -19.32
N ARG A 310 -1.35 12.77 -18.61
CA ARG A 310 -2.43 11.85 -18.21
C ARG A 310 -2.94 10.99 -19.36
N ALA A 311 -3.25 11.58 -20.49
CA ALA A 311 -3.75 10.86 -21.66
C ALA A 311 -2.82 9.75 -22.20
N LEU A 312 -1.51 9.85 -21.91
CA LEU A 312 -0.52 8.81 -22.25
C LEU A 312 -0.39 7.75 -21.17
N TYR A 313 -0.73 8.10 -19.91
CA TYR A 313 -0.55 7.22 -18.77
C TYR A 313 -1.81 6.41 -18.45
N GLU A 314 -3.01 6.92 -18.74
CA GLU A 314 -4.27 6.19 -18.52
C GLU A 314 -4.28 4.81 -19.18
N PRO A 315 -3.90 4.65 -20.48
CA PRO A 315 -3.87 3.31 -21.08
C PRO A 315 -2.89 2.36 -20.41
N ILE A 316 -1.80 2.87 -19.81
CA ILE A 316 -0.86 2.06 -19.04
C ILE A 316 -1.46 1.63 -17.70
N ALA A 317 -2.11 2.54 -17.00
CA ALA A 317 -2.81 2.24 -15.76
C ALA A 317 -3.86 1.13 -15.95
N ASP A 318 -4.69 1.26 -17.00
CA ASP A 318 -5.69 0.26 -17.36
C ASP A 318 -5.06 -1.10 -17.71
N ALA A 319 -4.01 -1.09 -18.52
CA ALA A 319 -3.32 -2.31 -18.94
C ALA A 319 -2.63 -3.02 -17.76
N VAL A 320 -2.02 -2.27 -16.83
CA VAL A 320 -1.42 -2.83 -15.60
C VAL A 320 -2.49 -3.43 -14.71
N ALA A 321 -3.61 -2.73 -14.47
CA ALA A 321 -4.70 -3.26 -13.65
C ALA A 321 -5.32 -4.52 -14.26
N ALA A 322 -5.58 -4.52 -15.56
CA ALA A 322 -6.09 -5.69 -16.28
C ALA A 322 -5.11 -6.87 -16.24
N ALA A 323 -3.81 -6.61 -16.31
CA ALA A 323 -2.77 -7.63 -16.20
C ALA A 323 -2.63 -8.19 -14.78
N MET A 324 -2.94 -7.40 -13.75
CA MET A 324 -2.78 -7.74 -12.34
C MET A 324 -4.12 -7.55 -11.57
N PRO A 325 -5.13 -8.39 -11.81
CA PRO A 325 -6.48 -8.19 -11.24
C PRO A 325 -6.53 -8.31 -9.70
N GLY A 326 -5.47 -8.80 -9.07
CA GLY A 326 -5.30 -8.80 -7.62
C GLY A 326 -4.92 -7.44 -7.01
N LEU A 327 -4.62 -6.41 -7.84
CA LEU A 327 -4.49 -5.03 -7.35
C LEU A 327 -5.85 -4.55 -6.86
N TRP A 328 -5.88 -4.08 -5.60
CA TRP A 328 -7.08 -3.58 -4.95
C TRP A 328 -6.75 -2.40 -4.03
N GLY A 329 -7.64 -1.42 -3.99
CA GLY A 329 -7.38 -0.19 -3.26
C GLY A 329 -6.28 0.63 -3.93
N TYR A 330 -5.35 1.15 -3.15
CA TYR A 330 -4.23 1.93 -3.70
C TYR A 330 -3.13 1.03 -4.24
N ALA A 331 -2.62 1.39 -5.42
CA ALA A 331 -1.38 0.86 -5.98
C ALA A 331 -0.56 1.98 -6.63
N GLY A 332 0.76 1.87 -6.56
CA GLY A 332 1.69 2.74 -7.27
C GLY A 332 2.29 2.04 -8.49
N VAL A 333 2.53 2.78 -9.58
CA VAL A 333 3.27 2.29 -10.75
C VAL A 333 4.38 3.26 -11.06
N ASP A 334 5.62 2.81 -11.03
CA ASP A 334 6.77 3.61 -11.44
C ASP A 334 7.11 3.36 -12.90
N LEU A 335 7.41 4.43 -13.63
CA LEU A 335 7.66 4.40 -15.06
C LEU A 335 8.74 5.40 -15.47
N ILE A 336 9.34 5.17 -16.64
CA ILE A 336 10.17 6.15 -17.34
C ILE A 336 9.39 6.67 -18.53
N ASP A 337 9.14 7.98 -18.57
CA ASP A 337 8.59 8.65 -19.73
C ASP A 337 9.73 9.11 -20.65
N ARG A 338 9.79 8.53 -21.84
CA ARG A 338 10.87 8.64 -22.81
C ARG A 338 10.36 8.97 -24.21
N PRO A 339 11.22 9.39 -25.15
CA PRO A 339 10.90 9.36 -26.57
C PRO A 339 10.45 7.96 -26.98
N GLY A 340 9.28 7.85 -27.61
CA GLY A 340 8.65 6.57 -27.96
C GLY A 340 7.62 6.07 -26.97
N GLY A 341 7.36 6.82 -25.89
CA GLY A 341 6.31 6.59 -24.91
C GLY A 341 6.79 6.01 -23.57
N PRO A 342 5.93 6.05 -22.56
CA PRO A 342 6.25 5.61 -21.21
C PRO A 342 6.44 4.08 -21.14
N ALA A 343 7.32 3.63 -20.24
CA ALA A 343 7.58 2.23 -19.98
C ALA A 343 7.61 1.97 -18.47
N VAL A 344 6.89 0.94 -18.01
CA VAL A 344 6.79 0.55 -16.60
C VAL A 344 8.11 -0.01 -16.10
N LEU A 345 8.55 0.45 -14.93
CA LEU A 345 9.71 -0.02 -14.16
C LEU A 345 9.34 -1.05 -13.11
N GLU A 346 8.29 -0.75 -12.33
CA GLU A 346 7.81 -1.62 -11.25
C GLU A 346 6.37 -1.24 -10.86
N VAL A 347 5.71 -2.17 -10.15
CA VAL A 347 4.39 -1.99 -9.56
C VAL A 347 4.53 -2.15 -8.05
N ASN A 348 4.01 -1.18 -7.30
CA ASN A 348 4.00 -1.14 -5.85
C ASN A 348 2.58 -1.42 -5.34
N PRO A 349 2.25 -2.64 -4.88
CA PRO A 349 0.90 -3.03 -4.48
C PRO A 349 0.56 -2.55 -3.06
N ARG A 350 0.90 -1.31 -2.73
CA ARG A 350 0.77 -0.67 -1.41
C ARG A 350 0.81 0.84 -1.52
N LEU A 351 0.60 1.52 -0.39
CA LEU A 351 0.89 2.96 -0.33
C LEU A 351 2.36 3.25 -0.69
N THR A 352 2.56 4.33 -1.43
CA THR A 352 3.87 4.88 -1.76
C THR A 352 4.01 6.27 -1.17
N THR A 353 5.20 6.84 -1.18
CA THR A 353 5.45 8.20 -0.68
C THR A 353 4.56 9.26 -1.36
N SER A 354 4.14 9.05 -2.61
CA SER A 354 3.21 9.93 -3.33
C SER A 354 1.86 10.08 -2.61
N TYR A 355 1.44 9.07 -1.81
CA TYR A 355 0.22 9.13 -1.01
C TYR A 355 0.21 10.31 -0.02
N VAL A 356 1.38 10.68 0.50
CA VAL A 356 1.52 11.76 1.51
C VAL A 356 0.94 13.09 1.03
N ALA A 357 1.07 13.39 -0.26
CA ALA A 357 0.52 14.62 -0.85
C ALA A 357 -0.79 14.40 -1.63
N LEU A 358 -1.22 13.13 -1.80
CA LEU A 358 -2.31 12.76 -2.68
C LEU A 358 -3.63 13.43 -2.31
N GLY A 359 -4.00 13.44 -1.03
CA GLY A 359 -5.24 14.08 -0.57
C GLY A 359 -5.30 15.56 -0.90
N ARG A 360 -4.18 16.28 -0.77
CA ARG A 360 -4.08 17.69 -1.17
C ARG A 360 -4.16 17.85 -2.69
N ALA A 361 -3.45 17.00 -3.44
CA ALA A 361 -3.47 17.05 -4.89
C ALA A 361 -4.87 16.78 -5.46
N LEU A 362 -5.61 15.85 -4.89
CA LEU A 362 -6.96 15.49 -5.33
C LEU A 362 -8.05 16.46 -4.84
N GLY A 363 -7.80 17.22 -3.79
CA GLY A 363 -8.87 17.94 -3.07
C GLY A 363 -9.91 17.00 -2.45
N ALA A 364 -9.55 15.72 -2.23
CA ALA A 364 -10.43 14.66 -1.74
C ALA A 364 -9.69 13.75 -0.76
N ASN A 365 -10.42 12.99 0.05
CA ASN A 365 -9.84 12.05 1.01
C ASN A 365 -9.57 10.67 0.35
N PRO A 366 -8.29 10.31 0.08
CA PRO A 366 -7.99 9.04 -0.59
C PRO A 366 -8.37 7.81 0.24
N ALA A 367 -8.23 7.85 1.57
CA ALA A 367 -8.65 6.74 2.42
C ALA A 367 -10.17 6.53 2.35
N GLY A 368 -10.94 7.61 2.28
CA GLY A 368 -12.38 7.55 2.06
C GLY A 368 -12.76 6.89 0.75
N LEU A 369 -12.02 7.16 -0.35
CA LEU A 369 -12.23 6.51 -1.65
C LEU A 369 -11.97 5.01 -1.56
N ILE A 370 -10.88 4.61 -0.91
CA ILE A 370 -10.52 3.19 -0.76
C ILE A 370 -11.52 2.45 0.12
N LEU A 371 -11.99 3.05 1.22
CA LEU A 371 -13.02 2.45 2.06
C LEU A 371 -14.35 2.27 1.33
N ARG A 372 -14.69 3.16 0.40
CA ARG A 372 -15.88 2.99 -0.46
C ARG A 372 -15.82 1.73 -1.33
N LEU A 373 -14.61 1.30 -1.76
CA LEU A 373 -14.45 0.06 -2.54
C LEU A 373 -14.90 -1.21 -1.79
N VAL A 374 -14.99 -1.18 -0.47
CA VAL A 374 -15.48 -2.32 0.33
C VAL A 374 -16.97 -2.56 0.04
N ALA A 375 -17.74 -1.51 -0.23
CA ALA A 375 -19.18 -1.59 -0.45
C ALA A 375 -19.61 -1.32 -1.91
N ASP A 376 -18.85 -0.49 -2.62
CA ASP A 376 -19.19 0.02 -3.94
C ASP A 376 -18.24 -0.53 -5.02
N LYS A 377 -18.66 -0.46 -6.28
CA LYS A 377 -17.79 -0.72 -7.42
C LYS A 377 -17.02 0.52 -7.82
N LEU A 378 -15.81 0.33 -8.32
CA LEU A 378 -14.91 1.40 -8.78
C LEU A 378 -15.62 2.37 -9.75
N ALA A 379 -16.38 1.85 -10.71
CA ALA A 379 -17.11 2.66 -11.68
C ALA A 379 -18.11 3.64 -11.04
N VAL A 380 -18.76 3.25 -9.93
CA VAL A 380 -19.67 4.13 -9.18
C VAL A 380 -18.88 5.26 -8.50
N ILE A 381 -17.73 4.93 -7.91
CA ILE A 381 -16.88 5.92 -7.22
C ILE A 381 -16.35 6.94 -8.20
N CYS A 382 -15.87 6.49 -9.38
CA CYS A 382 -15.32 7.38 -10.42
C CYS A 382 -16.37 8.33 -11.01
N HIS A 383 -17.62 7.85 -11.17
CA HIS A 383 -18.72 8.66 -11.69
C HIS A 383 -19.11 9.82 -10.76
N ASP A 384 -19.02 9.59 -9.44
CA ASP A 384 -19.45 10.56 -8.43
C ASP A 384 -18.45 11.71 -8.21
N LEU A 385 -17.22 11.58 -8.70
CA LEU A 385 -16.12 12.49 -8.38
C LEU A 385 -15.39 12.96 -9.64
N ALA A 386 -15.61 14.21 -10.03
CA ALA A 386 -14.79 14.89 -11.04
C ALA A 386 -13.52 15.44 -10.38
N ILE A 387 -12.51 14.57 -10.21
CA ILE A 387 -11.22 14.96 -9.61
C ILE A 387 -10.30 15.50 -10.70
N LYS A 388 -9.75 16.70 -10.46
CA LYS A 388 -8.68 17.30 -11.27
C LYS A 388 -7.48 17.53 -10.36
N PRO A 389 -6.48 16.64 -10.37
CA PRO A 389 -5.35 16.76 -9.48
C PRO A 389 -4.55 18.04 -9.73
N GLU A 390 -4.18 18.72 -8.66
CA GLU A 390 -3.26 19.85 -8.67
C GLU A 390 -1.86 19.39 -8.26
N ALA A 391 -0.83 20.10 -8.74
CA ALA A 391 0.54 19.77 -8.41
C ALA A 391 0.85 20.14 -6.96
N VAL A 392 1.26 19.14 -6.15
CA VAL A 392 1.64 19.31 -4.75
C VAL A 392 3.01 18.72 -4.51
N ASP A 393 3.94 19.56 -4.05
CA ASP A 393 5.30 19.15 -3.72
C ASP A 393 5.31 18.22 -2.50
N LEU A 394 6.08 17.14 -2.60
CA LEU A 394 6.47 16.28 -1.49
C LEU A 394 7.75 16.86 -0.93
N GLU A 395 7.74 17.24 0.34
CA GLU A 395 8.96 17.68 1.01
C GLU A 395 10.07 16.64 0.85
N PRO A 396 11.32 17.09 0.61
CA PRO A 396 12.45 16.18 0.48
C PRO A 396 12.52 15.26 1.71
N LEU A 397 12.68 13.99 1.48
CA LEU A 397 13.18 13.09 2.51
C LEU A 397 14.65 13.51 2.71
N ASP A 398 14.92 14.42 3.66
CA ASP A 398 16.27 14.94 3.87
C ASP A 398 17.25 13.78 3.95
N ALA A 399 18.28 13.91 3.11
CA ALA A 399 19.34 12.93 2.91
C ALA A 399 20.23 12.81 4.16
#